data_676d1c304ade3ee92c2d292de16dd298
#
_entry.id   676d1c304ade3ee92c2d292de16dd298
#
_cell.length_a   1.000
_cell.length_b   1.000
_cell.length_c   1.000
_cell.angle_alpha   90.00
_cell.angle_beta   90.00
_cell.angle_gamma   90.00
#
_symmetry.space_group_name_H-M   'P 1'
#
loop_
_entity.id
_entity.type
_entity.pdbx_description
1 polymer ?
#
loop_
_entity_poly.entity_id
_entity_poly.type
_entity_poly.pdbx_seq_one_letter_code
_entity_poly.pdbx_strand_id
1 'polypeptide(L)'
;MEALAKRLSHLDPQVEGMLKVVMFYDTLMRRRVDLPALTRASAGLAECVVGIRLHGTGRVIRTTPDGRPAPEPPPTPSTTMPITLDDEEIGTAWLERPDAQGPLDEAVLDRLAIAAAAVVEKYGPARTTMADPALVELVISSDSDDAARARALRLLGFAADLPIRVAAVRSRLPLDRVAGLVCPGRPVKAAPLAGVGVILATTLDRFPEGARVGVGAAESPAESWREARTALRFTTARQPVVEYAGLGALALLAQVPEECLRDNADVTAVARMAAEDLVTLDVYCATGSQRRAAEVLHLHHSSVSRRLEQIGKTLGIDLTEPTGLTRARLALTACRLLEPAGDVE
;
A
#
# COMPACT_ATOMS: atom_id res chain seq x y z
N MET A 1 19.97 -33.35 22.68
CA MET A 1 20.51 -33.11 21.32
C MET A 1 21.96 -33.60 21.19
N GLU A 2 22.90 -33.14 22.04
CA GLU A 2 24.32 -33.54 21.97
C GLU A 2 24.59 -35.07 22.08
N ALA A 3 23.88 -35.78 22.97
CA ALA A 3 24.02 -37.22 23.12
C ALA A 3 23.48 -38.03 21.92
N LEU A 4 22.45 -37.51 21.21
CA LEU A 4 21.91 -38.08 19.99
C LEU A 4 22.84 -37.84 18.82
N ALA A 5 23.36 -36.61 18.72
CA ALA A 5 24.35 -36.20 17.72
C ALA A 5 25.61 -37.12 17.79
N LYS A 6 26.10 -37.38 19.00
CA LYS A 6 27.26 -38.24 19.24
C LYS A 6 27.05 -39.70 18.90
N ARG A 7 25.80 -40.19 18.94
CA ARG A 7 25.46 -41.58 18.52
C ARG A 7 25.27 -41.68 17.00
N LEU A 8 24.77 -40.66 16.35
CA LEU A 8 24.57 -40.60 14.89
C LEU A 8 25.84 -40.33 14.10
N SER A 9 26.80 -39.57 14.65
CA SER A 9 28.08 -39.27 14.02
C SER A 9 28.99 -40.45 13.76
N HIS A 10 28.73 -41.59 14.44
CA HIS A 10 29.46 -42.84 14.20
C HIS A 10 28.93 -43.67 13.01
N LEU A 11 27.81 -43.24 12.41
CA LEU A 11 27.13 -44.00 11.36
C LEU A 11 27.40 -43.50 9.94
N ASP A 12 27.51 -42.14 9.76
CA ASP A 12 27.72 -41.54 8.45
C ASP A 12 28.35 -40.14 8.61
N PRO A 13 29.52 -39.83 7.97
CA PRO A 13 30.13 -38.51 7.99
C PRO A 13 29.25 -37.39 7.46
N GLN A 14 28.34 -37.68 6.54
CA GLN A 14 27.41 -36.71 5.98
C GLN A 14 26.34 -36.28 7.01
N VAL A 15 25.84 -37.21 7.80
CA VAL A 15 24.93 -36.95 8.91
C VAL A 15 25.58 -36.10 10.00
N GLU A 16 26.89 -36.36 10.28
CA GLU A 16 27.63 -35.53 11.22
C GLU A 16 27.76 -34.09 10.71
N GLY A 17 28.06 -33.91 9.41
CA GLY A 17 28.11 -32.59 8.77
C GLY A 17 26.80 -31.82 8.88
N MET A 18 25.66 -32.47 8.58
CA MET A 18 24.34 -31.87 8.70
C MET A 18 24.00 -31.46 10.14
N LEU A 19 24.34 -32.29 11.13
CA LEU A 19 24.15 -31.96 12.54
C LEU A 19 24.99 -30.73 12.97
N LYS A 20 26.21 -30.62 12.49
CA LYS A 20 27.05 -29.44 12.75
C LYS A 20 26.43 -28.17 12.16
N VAL A 21 25.89 -28.23 10.95
CA VAL A 21 25.17 -27.12 10.31
C VAL A 21 23.96 -26.72 11.18
N VAL A 22 23.10 -27.65 11.60
CA VAL A 22 21.96 -27.35 12.46
C VAL A 22 22.38 -26.68 13.77
N MET A 23 23.38 -27.23 14.47
CA MET A 23 23.86 -26.68 15.74
C MET A 23 24.49 -25.29 15.56
N PHE A 24 25.13 -25.05 14.44
CA PHE A 24 25.67 -23.74 14.10
C PHE A 24 24.56 -22.68 13.99
N TYR A 25 23.53 -22.93 13.22
CA TYR A 25 22.40 -22.01 13.08
C TYR A 25 21.61 -21.84 14.38
N ASP A 26 21.38 -22.90 15.14
CA ASP A 26 20.79 -22.83 16.49
C ASP A 26 21.57 -21.87 17.40
N THR A 27 22.89 -21.90 17.29
CA THR A 27 23.76 -20.99 18.09
C THR A 27 23.60 -19.53 17.64
N LEU A 28 23.52 -19.27 16.33
CA LEU A 28 23.30 -17.94 15.79
C LEU A 28 21.93 -17.40 16.24
N MET A 29 20.88 -18.23 16.17
CA MET A 29 19.53 -17.84 16.61
C MET A 29 19.45 -17.53 18.11
N ARG A 30 20.14 -18.31 18.95
CA ARG A 30 20.24 -18.00 20.40
C ARG A 30 20.96 -16.67 20.66
N ARG A 31 21.95 -16.32 19.83
CA ARG A 31 22.69 -15.05 19.92
C ARG A 31 21.93 -13.87 19.31
N ARG A 32 20.76 -14.10 18.73
CA ARG A 32 19.87 -13.08 18.14
C ARG A 32 20.60 -12.22 17.09
N VAL A 33 21.34 -12.84 16.21
CA VAL A 33 22.04 -12.16 15.12
C VAL A 33 21.06 -11.51 14.14
N ASP A 34 21.48 -10.41 13.51
CA ASP A 34 20.75 -9.77 12.40
C ASP A 34 21.05 -10.44 11.04
N LEU A 35 20.34 -10.06 9.97
CA LEU A 35 20.54 -10.62 8.64
C LEU A 35 21.96 -10.44 8.12
N PRO A 36 22.63 -9.27 8.25
CA PRO A 36 24.03 -9.13 7.85
C PRO A 36 24.99 -10.07 8.60
N ALA A 37 24.80 -10.23 9.90
CA ALA A 37 25.62 -11.14 10.70
C ALA A 37 25.33 -12.62 10.37
N LEU A 38 24.05 -12.95 10.12
CA LEU A 38 23.64 -14.28 9.67
C LEU A 38 24.29 -14.62 8.32
N THR A 39 24.19 -13.73 7.32
CA THR A 39 24.79 -13.92 5.98
C THR A 39 26.30 -14.07 6.07
N ARG A 40 26.97 -13.25 6.90
CA ARG A 40 28.43 -13.32 7.12
C ARG A 40 28.85 -14.65 7.73
N ALA A 41 28.15 -15.10 8.77
CA ALA A 41 28.45 -16.36 9.42
C ALA A 41 28.23 -17.55 8.48
N SER A 42 27.18 -17.50 7.65
CA SER A 42 26.89 -18.52 6.64
C SER A 42 27.91 -18.54 5.54
N ALA A 43 28.45 -17.40 5.10
CA ALA A 43 29.53 -17.33 4.10
C ALA A 43 30.81 -17.94 4.61
N GLY A 44 31.16 -17.73 5.89
CA GLY A 44 32.31 -18.39 6.53
C GLY A 44 32.11 -19.90 6.66
N LEU A 45 30.88 -20.37 6.97
CA LEU A 45 30.60 -21.81 7.05
C LEU A 45 30.61 -22.49 5.68
N ALA A 46 30.02 -21.84 4.67
CA ALA A 46 29.95 -22.39 3.31
C ALA A 46 31.25 -22.24 2.50
N GLU A 47 32.20 -21.43 2.98
CA GLU A 47 33.44 -21.09 2.28
C GLU A 47 33.22 -20.54 0.85
N CYS A 48 32.10 -19.88 0.63
CA CYS A 48 31.75 -19.22 -0.63
C CYS A 48 30.90 -17.95 -0.34
N VAL A 49 30.62 -17.18 -1.40
CA VAL A 49 29.72 -16.04 -1.26
C VAL A 49 28.31 -16.53 -0.97
N VAL A 50 27.72 -15.95 0.04
CA VAL A 50 26.31 -16.18 0.42
C VAL A 50 25.51 -14.92 0.18
N GLY A 51 24.34 -15.06 -0.44
CA GLY A 51 23.40 -13.99 -0.70
C GLY A 51 22.03 -14.24 -0.11
N ILE A 52 21.37 -13.14 0.30
CA ILE A 52 19.96 -13.08 0.69
C ILE A 52 19.32 -11.92 -0.04
N ARG A 53 18.15 -12.13 -0.65
CA ARG A 53 17.30 -11.09 -1.21
C ARG A 53 15.94 -11.17 -0.54
N LEU A 54 15.45 -10.06 0.02
CA LEU A 54 14.09 -9.95 0.54
C LEU A 54 13.21 -9.23 -0.48
N HIS A 55 12.08 -9.85 -0.87
CA HIS A 55 11.19 -9.35 -1.90
C HIS A 55 10.52 -8.03 -1.49
N GLY A 56 10.04 -7.93 -0.25
CA GLY A 56 9.28 -6.77 0.23
C GLY A 56 10.09 -5.47 0.32
N THR A 57 11.40 -5.54 0.52
CA THR A 57 12.26 -4.35 0.63
C THR A 57 13.21 -4.19 -0.56
N GLY A 58 13.29 -5.19 -1.44
CA GLY A 58 14.32 -5.25 -2.49
C GLY A 58 15.76 -5.35 -1.94
N ARG A 59 15.92 -5.46 -0.62
CA ARG A 59 17.23 -5.47 0.04
C ARG A 59 17.99 -6.73 -0.34
N VAL A 60 19.21 -6.54 -0.86
CA VAL A 60 20.16 -7.61 -1.18
C VAL A 60 21.35 -7.50 -0.23
N ILE A 61 21.71 -8.61 0.38
CA ILE A 61 22.92 -8.73 1.22
C ILE A 61 23.75 -9.86 0.61
N ARG A 62 24.98 -9.56 0.21
CA ARG A 62 25.94 -10.53 -0.34
C ARG A 62 27.24 -10.42 0.43
N THR A 63 27.75 -11.53 0.93
CA THR A 63 28.94 -11.53 1.80
C THR A 63 29.92 -12.63 1.35
N THR A 64 31.15 -12.28 1.27
CA THR A 64 32.30 -13.20 0.99
C THR A 64 32.68 -14.00 2.25
N PRO A 65 33.40 -15.11 2.14
CA PRO A 65 33.83 -15.91 3.28
C PRO A 65 34.64 -15.15 4.34
N ASP A 66 35.38 -14.12 3.94
CA ASP A 66 36.10 -13.21 4.83
C ASP A 66 35.24 -12.12 5.47
N GLY A 67 33.94 -12.17 5.24
CA GLY A 67 32.95 -11.29 5.86
C GLY A 67 32.78 -9.91 5.22
N ARG A 68 33.35 -9.67 4.05
CA ARG A 68 33.26 -8.43 3.29
C ARG A 68 32.04 -8.45 2.34
N PRO A 69 31.50 -7.28 1.95
CA PRO A 69 30.54 -7.23 0.84
C PRO A 69 31.11 -7.86 -0.43
N ALA A 70 30.32 -8.69 -1.10
CA ALA A 70 30.76 -9.33 -2.33
C ALA A 70 30.75 -8.33 -3.50
N PRO A 71 31.72 -8.44 -4.44
CA PRO A 71 31.82 -7.54 -5.60
C PRO A 71 30.63 -7.70 -6.56
N GLU A 72 30.37 -6.66 -7.35
CA GLU A 72 29.38 -6.65 -8.43
C GLU A 72 30.10 -6.66 -9.80
N PRO A 73 29.44 -7.22 -10.86
CA PRO A 73 28.12 -7.83 -10.86
C PRO A 73 28.11 -9.23 -10.23
N PRO A 74 26.98 -9.70 -9.67
CA PRO A 74 26.89 -11.04 -9.12
C PRO A 74 26.99 -12.10 -10.21
N PRO A 75 27.74 -13.18 -9.99
CA PRO A 75 27.71 -14.36 -10.86
C PRO A 75 26.35 -15.06 -10.75
N THR A 76 26.07 -16.01 -11.65
CA THR A 76 24.91 -16.87 -11.52
C THR A 76 25.01 -17.69 -10.24
N PRO A 77 23.99 -17.73 -9.38
CA PRO A 77 23.98 -18.57 -8.18
C PRO A 77 24.16 -20.04 -8.52
N SER A 78 25.00 -20.74 -7.76
CA SER A 78 25.17 -22.19 -7.90
C SER A 78 24.00 -22.98 -7.34
N THR A 79 23.41 -22.49 -6.25
CA THR A 79 22.26 -23.11 -5.56
C THR A 79 21.41 -22.01 -4.95
N THR A 80 20.08 -22.16 -5.03
CA THR A 80 19.10 -21.20 -4.48
C THR A 80 18.08 -21.91 -3.61
N MET A 81 17.56 -21.21 -2.59
CA MET A 81 16.52 -21.68 -1.70
C MET A 81 15.54 -20.54 -1.42
N PRO A 82 14.21 -20.75 -1.57
CA PRO A 82 13.22 -19.76 -1.17
C PRO A 82 13.23 -19.57 0.35
N ILE A 83 13.06 -18.33 0.80
CA ILE A 83 12.83 -18.02 2.21
C ILE A 83 11.33 -17.90 2.37
N THR A 84 10.71 -18.84 3.09
CA THR A 84 9.27 -18.91 3.30
C THR A 84 8.90 -18.60 4.76
N LEU A 85 7.80 -17.90 4.95
CA LEU A 85 7.19 -17.63 6.25
C LEU A 85 5.68 -17.69 6.08
N ASP A 86 4.98 -18.51 6.88
CA ASP A 86 3.53 -18.77 6.78
C ASP A 86 3.07 -19.16 5.35
N ASP A 87 3.83 -20.05 4.69
CA ASP A 87 3.62 -20.54 3.32
C ASP A 87 3.78 -19.48 2.21
N GLU A 88 4.21 -18.26 2.55
CA GLU A 88 4.51 -17.19 1.59
C GLU A 88 6.02 -17.07 1.37
N GLU A 89 6.45 -16.98 0.11
CA GLU A 89 7.83 -16.70 -0.23
C GLU A 89 8.16 -15.22 0.00
N ILE A 90 9.01 -14.94 0.99
CA ILE A 90 9.42 -13.58 1.39
C ILE A 90 10.78 -13.17 0.85
N GLY A 91 11.50 -14.08 0.25
CA GLY A 91 12.82 -13.83 -0.27
C GLY A 91 13.49 -15.06 -0.81
N THR A 92 14.75 -14.90 -1.21
CA THR A 92 15.60 -15.98 -1.73
C THR A 92 16.96 -15.92 -1.08
N ALA A 93 17.47 -17.07 -0.64
CA ALA A 93 18.85 -17.27 -0.23
C ALA A 93 19.60 -18.04 -1.31
N TRP A 94 20.92 -17.78 -1.48
CA TRP A 94 21.72 -18.48 -2.49
C TRP A 94 23.20 -18.56 -2.11
N LEU A 95 23.88 -19.48 -2.76
CA LEU A 95 25.34 -19.63 -2.74
C LEU A 95 25.92 -19.29 -4.13
N GLU A 96 27.09 -18.70 -4.14
CA GLU A 96 27.87 -18.41 -5.36
C GLU A 96 29.21 -19.21 -5.30
N ARG A 97 29.16 -20.46 -5.77
CA ARG A 97 30.39 -21.27 -5.91
C ARG A 97 30.94 -21.19 -7.32
N PRO A 98 32.25 -21.09 -7.50
CA PRO A 98 32.86 -21.19 -8.81
C PRO A 98 32.84 -22.64 -9.34
N ASP A 99 32.84 -23.64 -8.45
CA ASP A 99 32.88 -25.05 -8.73
C ASP A 99 31.54 -25.76 -8.49
N ALA A 100 31.56 -27.09 -8.55
CA ALA A 100 30.38 -27.92 -8.31
C ALA A 100 29.81 -27.73 -6.89
N GLN A 101 28.52 -28.01 -6.75
CA GLN A 101 27.79 -27.93 -5.48
C GLN A 101 28.49 -28.79 -4.40
N GLY A 102 28.64 -28.24 -3.22
CA GLY A 102 29.17 -28.92 -2.05
C GLY A 102 28.12 -29.88 -1.41
N PRO A 103 28.59 -30.94 -0.72
CA PRO A 103 27.71 -31.98 -0.16
C PRO A 103 26.79 -31.45 0.96
N LEU A 104 27.05 -30.30 1.55
CA LEU A 104 26.28 -29.68 2.61
C LEU A 104 25.53 -28.39 2.17
N ASP A 105 25.67 -27.98 0.90
CA ASP A 105 25.11 -26.71 0.43
C ASP A 105 23.61 -26.61 0.59
N GLU A 106 22.90 -27.68 0.30
CA GLU A 106 21.45 -27.75 0.50
C GLU A 106 21.07 -27.60 1.98
N ALA A 107 21.79 -28.28 2.88
CA ALA A 107 21.57 -28.19 4.31
C ALA A 107 21.89 -26.77 4.86
N VAL A 108 22.95 -26.16 4.36
CA VAL A 108 23.30 -24.76 4.72
C VAL A 108 22.21 -23.79 4.28
N LEU A 109 21.72 -23.91 3.03
CA LEU A 109 20.69 -23.04 2.49
C LEU A 109 19.35 -23.25 3.19
N ASP A 110 18.94 -24.50 3.47
CA ASP A 110 17.73 -24.79 4.22
C ASP A 110 17.76 -24.13 5.60
N ARG A 111 18.84 -24.29 6.34
CA ARG A 111 18.99 -23.65 7.66
C ARG A 111 19.10 -22.14 7.58
N LEU A 112 19.76 -21.61 6.56
CA LEU A 112 19.85 -20.18 6.32
C LEU A 112 18.47 -19.58 6.01
N ALA A 113 17.68 -20.24 5.17
CA ALA A 113 16.34 -19.79 4.82
C ALA A 113 15.42 -19.75 6.07
N ILE A 114 15.42 -20.82 6.88
CA ILE A 114 14.66 -20.87 8.13
C ILE A 114 15.13 -19.79 9.12
N ALA A 115 16.44 -19.64 9.30
CA ALA A 115 16.99 -18.63 10.19
C ALA A 115 16.68 -17.20 9.70
N ALA A 116 16.76 -16.95 8.39
CA ALA A 116 16.44 -15.66 7.79
C ALA A 116 14.94 -15.34 7.97
N ALA A 117 14.05 -16.31 7.76
CA ALA A 117 12.63 -16.16 8.03
C ALA A 117 12.36 -15.77 9.49
N ALA A 118 12.97 -16.47 10.46
CA ALA A 118 12.83 -16.17 11.88
C ALA A 118 13.41 -14.80 12.27
N VAL A 119 14.49 -14.35 11.62
CA VAL A 119 15.03 -13.00 11.83
C VAL A 119 14.10 -11.95 11.24
N VAL A 120 13.51 -12.20 10.07
CA VAL A 120 12.52 -11.31 9.44
C VAL A 120 11.24 -11.26 10.28
N GLU A 121 10.75 -12.38 10.78
CA GLU A 121 9.58 -12.42 11.67
C GLU A 121 9.80 -11.60 12.94
N LYS A 122 10.98 -11.68 13.52
CA LYS A 122 11.28 -11.02 14.80
C LYS A 122 11.67 -9.55 14.67
N TYR A 123 12.43 -9.17 13.63
CA TYR A 123 13.02 -7.85 13.45
C TYR A 123 12.57 -7.18 12.15
N GLY A 124 11.89 -7.91 11.30
CA GLY A 124 11.26 -7.38 10.11
C GLY A 124 10.04 -6.52 10.45
N PRO A 125 9.56 -5.74 9.50
CA PRO A 125 8.30 -5.05 9.63
C PRO A 125 7.21 -6.08 9.96
N ALA A 126 6.42 -5.80 11.01
CA ALA A 126 5.29 -6.63 11.35
C ALA A 126 4.45 -6.89 10.08
N ARG A 127 4.24 -8.16 9.74
CA ARG A 127 3.50 -8.57 8.53
C ARG A 127 2.03 -8.22 8.57
N THR A 128 1.51 -7.87 9.76
CA THR A 128 0.15 -7.36 9.88
C THR A 128 0.02 -6.09 9.07
N THR A 129 -0.90 -6.07 8.14
CA THR A 129 -1.29 -4.86 7.43
C THR A 129 -1.81 -3.79 8.41
N MET A 130 -2.38 -4.21 9.54
CA MET A 130 -2.80 -3.29 10.59
C MET A 130 -1.61 -2.82 11.42
N ALA A 131 -1.56 -1.52 11.64
CA ALA A 131 -0.54 -0.83 12.39
C ALA A 131 -1.09 -0.24 13.69
N ASP A 132 -0.20 0.08 14.62
CA ASP A 132 -0.55 0.91 15.77
C ASP A 132 -0.99 2.30 15.29
N PRO A 133 -2.25 2.72 15.57
CA PRO A 133 -2.75 4.02 15.17
C PRO A 133 -1.88 5.19 15.61
N ALA A 134 -1.26 5.12 16.78
CA ALA A 134 -0.38 6.17 17.29
C ALA A 134 0.89 6.34 16.44
N LEU A 135 1.45 5.24 15.94
CA LEU A 135 2.59 5.31 15.01
C LEU A 135 2.19 5.90 13.65
N VAL A 136 1.02 5.51 13.14
CA VAL A 136 0.50 6.07 11.89
C VAL A 136 0.21 7.56 12.04
N GLU A 137 -0.39 7.97 13.16
CA GLU A 137 -0.64 9.38 13.48
C GLU A 137 0.65 10.20 13.52
N LEU A 138 1.73 9.68 14.14
CA LEU A 138 3.04 10.33 14.12
C LEU A 138 3.59 10.51 12.68
N VAL A 139 3.33 9.59 11.79
CA VAL A 139 3.77 9.69 10.39
C VAL A 139 3.04 10.81 9.65
N ILE A 140 1.72 10.91 9.85
CA ILE A 140 0.84 11.81 9.07
C ILE A 140 0.55 13.14 9.77
N SER A 141 1.03 13.34 11.00
CA SER A 141 0.85 14.61 11.73
C SER A 141 1.76 15.70 11.17
N SER A 142 1.20 16.91 11.02
CA SER A 142 1.98 18.12 10.70
C SER A 142 2.89 18.57 11.84
N ASP A 143 2.56 18.17 13.07
CA ASP A 143 3.27 18.60 14.29
C ASP A 143 4.47 17.69 14.61
N SER A 144 4.60 16.56 13.90
CA SER A 144 5.73 15.65 14.07
C SER A 144 6.97 16.20 13.38
N ASP A 145 8.09 16.20 14.11
CA ASP A 145 9.39 16.48 13.49
C ASP A 145 9.86 15.32 12.59
N ASP A 146 10.83 15.59 11.73
CA ASP A 146 11.32 14.61 10.78
C ASP A 146 12.00 13.41 11.45
N ALA A 147 12.61 13.59 12.63
CA ALA A 147 13.25 12.51 13.35
C ALA A 147 12.22 11.55 13.98
N ALA A 148 11.15 12.08 14.55
CA ALA A 148 10.03 11.30 15.07
C ALA A 148 9.30 10.55 13.96
N ARG A 149 9.04 11.22 12.81
CA ARG A 149 8.42 10.63 11.63
C ARG A 149 9.28 9.49 11.07
N ALA A 150 10.57 9.72 10.88
CA ALA A 150 11.49 8.70 10.39
C ALA A 150 11.59 7.50 11.34
N ARG A 151 11.53 7.74 12.66
CA ARG A 151 11.50 6.67 13.67
C ARG A 151 10.21 5.87 13.59
N ALA A 152 9.06 6.53 13.49
CA ALA A 152 7.76 5.87 13.34
C ALA A 152 7.70 5.02 12.06
N LEU A 153 8.17 5.53 10.93
CA LEU A 153 8.25 4.78 9.67
C LEU A 153 9.11 3.53 9.81
N ARG A 154 10.27 3.61 10.46
CA ARG A 154 11.10 2.42 10.71
C ARG A 154 10.40 1.39 11.60
N LEU A 155 9.69 1.83 12.64
CA LEU A 155 8.92 0.94 13.51
C LEU A 155 7.75 0.27 12.77
N LEU A 156 7.17 0.97 11.81
CA LEU A 156 6.16 0.44 10.89
C LEU A 156 6.75 -0.46 9.79
N GLY A 157 8.09 -0.52 9.68
CA GLY A 157 8.82 -1.36 8.75
C GLY A 157 9.05 -0.78 7.37
N PHE A 158 8.92 0.53 7.22
CA PHE A 158 9.33 1.22 6.00
C PHE A 158 10.82 1.57 6.04
N ALA A 159 11.50 1.42 4.91
CA ALA A 159 12.87 1.92 4.75
C ALA A 159 12.85 3.45 4.66
N ALA A 160 13.86 4.10 5.24
CA ALA A 160 13.89 5.55 5.42
C ALA A 160 14.00 6.36 4.10
N ASP A 161 14.45 5.71 3.04
CA ASP A 161 14.72 6.26 1.71
C ASP A 161 13.59 6.03 0.69
N LEU A 162 12.55 5.30 1.08
CA LEU A 162 11.42 5.03 0.18
C LEU A 162 10.33 6.10 0.33
N PRO A 163 9.79 6.59 -0.80
CA PRO A 163 8.67 7.50 -0.77
C PRO A 163 7.44 6.78 -0.19
N ILE A 164 6.72 7.47 0.70
CA ILE A 164 5.48 6.96 1.29
C ILE A 164 4.29 7.67 0.68
N ARG A 165 3.42 6.91 0.05
CA ARG A 165 2.11 7.36 -0.43
C ARG A 165 1.07 7.15 0.66
N VAL A 166 0.15 8.07 0.77
CA VAL A 166 -0.94 8.01 1.77
C VAL A 166 -2.28 7.98 1.06
N ALA A 167 -3.13 7.04 1.49
CA ALA A 167 -4.52 6.99 1.07
C ALA A 167 -5.48 7.11 2.26
N ALA A 168 -6.57 7.81 2.05
CA ALA A 168 -7.73 7.88 2.94
C ALA A 168 -8.83 6.97 2.38
N VAL A 169 -9.35 6.06 3.20
CA VAL A 169 -10.24 4.99 2.74
C VAL A 169 -11.51 4.92 3.56
N ARG A 170 -12.65 4.76 2.87
CA ARG A 170 -13.91 4.28 3.43
C ARG A 170 -14.33 3.02 2.69
N SER A 171 -14.64 1.97 3.42
CA SER A 171 -15.00 0.69 2.84
C SER A 171 -15.89 -0.10 3.79
N ARG A 172 -16.76 -0.95 3.23
CA ARG A 172 -17.47 -1.99 3.99
C ARG A 172 -16.58 -3.19 4.31
N LEU A 173 -15.54 -3.39 3.52
CA LEU A 173 -14.55 -4.41 3.81
C LEU A 173 -13.70 -4.00 5.02
N PRO A 174 -13.30 -4.94 5.86
CA PRO A 174 -12.33 -4.69 6.92
C PRO A 174 -11.06 -4.03 6.36
N LEU A 175 -10.50 -3.08 7.10
CA LEU A 175 -9.37 -2.25 6.63
C LEU A 175 -8.10 -3.06 6.35
N ASP A 176 -7.86 -4.12 7.13
CA ASP A 176 -6.76 -5.07 6.92
C ASP A 176 -6.86 -5.76 5.56
N ARG A 177 -8.09 -6.15 5.17
CA ARG A 177 -8.35 -6.77 3.88
C ARG A 177 -8.15 -5.80 2.72
N VAL A 178 -8.63 -4.56 2.87
CA VAL A 178 -8.37 -3.50 1.88
C VAL A 178 -6.87 -3.28 1.72
N ALA A 179 -6.14 -3.11 2.83
CA ALA A 179 -4.71 -2.88 2.81
C ALA A 179 -3.92 -4.02 2.15
N GLY A 180 -4.28 -5.28 2.41
CA GLY A 180 -3.65 -6.45 1.80
C GLY A 180 -3.82 -6.53 0.27
N LEU A 181 -4.88 -5.93 -0.27
CA LEU A 181 -5.16 -5.93 -1.72
C LEU A 181 -4.50 -4.76 -2.46
N VAL A 182 -4.15 -3.68 -1.75
CA VAL A 182 -3.62 -2.44 -2.36
C VAL A 182 -2.24 -2.65 -2.98
N CYS A 183 -1.37 -3.36 -2.32
CA CYS A 183 0.02 -3.54 -2.76
C CYS A 183 0.56 -4.91 -2.35
N PRO A 184 0.21 -6.00 -3.06
CA PRO A 184 0.71 -7.33 -2.75
C PRO A 184 2.23 -7.39 -2.80
N GLY A 185 2.84 -7.98 -1.77
CA GLY A 185 4.29 -8.23 -1.72
C GLY A 185 5.16 -7.01 -1.36
N ARG A 186 4.57 -5.87 -0.98
CA ARG A 186 5.31 -4.69 -0.50
C ARG A 186 4.78 -4.23 0.86
N PRO A 187 5.57 -3.50 1.66
CA PRO A 187 5.12 -2.98 2.94
C PRO A 187 3.89 -2.09 2.78
N VAL A 188 2.81 -2.49 3.43
CA VAL A 188 1.57 -1.72 3.56
C VAL A 188 1.20 -1.67 5.02
N LYS A 189 0.83 -0.50 5.52
CA LYS A 189 0.34 -0.32 6.89
C LYS A 189 -0.95 0.47 6.87
N ALA A 190 -1.91 0.03 7.65
CA ALA A 190 -3.20 0.66 7.76
C ALA A 190 -3.62 0.85 9.21
N ALA A 191 -4.30 1.93 9.50
CA ALA A 191 -4.90 2.19 10.81
C ALA A 191 -6.21 2.96 10.67
N PRO A 192 -7.20 2.72 11.53
CA PRO A 192 -8.37 3.56 11.61
C PRO A 192 -8.03 4.85 12.38
N LEU A 193 -8.31 6.01 11.78
CA LEU A 193 -8.14 7.32 12.41
C LEU A 193 -9.34 8.21 12.10
N ALA A 194 -9.98 8.73 13.14
CA ALA A 194 -11.09 9.68 13.04
C ALA A 194 -12.21 9.25 12.06
N GLY A 195 -12.59 7.95 12.08
CA GLY A 195 -13.66 7.41 11.23
C GLY A 195 -13.27 7.15 9.78
N VAL A 196 -11.98 7.26 9.45
CA VAL A 196 -11.43 7.01 8.11
C VAL A 196 -10.26 6.02 8.22
N GLY A 197 -10.15 5.09 7.30
CA GLY A 197 -8.96 4.24 7.19
C GLY A 197 -7.81 5.01 6.58
N VAL A 198 -6.64 4.95 7.20
CA VAL A 198 -5.38 5.45 6.64
C VAL A 198 -4.60 4.27 6.10
N ILE A 199 -4.11 4.36 4.88
CA ILE A 199 -3.19 3.38 4.31
C ILE A 199 -1.88 4.10 3.97
N LEU A 200 -0.77 3.56 4.48
CA LEU A 200 0.59 3.95 4.14
C LEU A 200 1.20 2.84 3.28
N ALA A 201 1.72 3.18 2.11
CA ALA A 201 2.37 2.23 1.22
C ALA A 201 3.42 2.92 0.35
N THR A 202 4.34 2.17 -0.22
CA THR A 202 5.31 2.71 -1.19
C THR A 202 4.70 2.93 -2.56
N THR A 203 3.67 2.15 -2.90
CA THR A 203 2.84 2.31 -4.11
C THR A 203 1.38 2.04 -3.76
N LEU A 204 0.46 2.60 -4.55
CA LEU A 204 -0.99 2.45 -4.39
C LEU A 204 -1.57 2.08 -5.76
N ASP A 205 -1.54 0.79 -6.10
CA ASP A 205 -1.80 0.34 -7.46
C ASP A 205 -3.25 -0.07 -7.70
N ARG A 206 -3.89 -0.72 -6.73
CA ARG A 206 -5.24 -1.25 -6.86
C ARG A 206 -6.03 -1.09 -5.57
N PHE A 207 -7.32 -0.80 -5.73
CA PHE A 207 -8.25 -0.78 -4.61
C PHE A 207 -9.42 -1.74 -4.90
N PRO A 208 -9.93 -2.44 -3.88
CA PRO A 208 -11.06 -3.35 -4.08
C PRO A 208 -12.33 -2.60 -4.43
N GLU A 209 -13.23 -3.29 -5.14
CA GLU A 209 -14.58 -2.79 -5.38
C GLU A 209 -15.31 -2.51 -4.05
N GLY A 210 -16.12 -1.46 -4.03
CA GLY A 210 -16.83 -1.04 -2.83
C GLY A 210 -15.99 -0.21 -1.84
N ALA A 211 -14.71 0.06 -2.12
CA ALA A 211 -13.93 1.04 -1.37
C ALA A 211 -14.01 2.41 -2.04
N ARG A 212 -14.20 3.48 -1.24
CA ARG A 212 -14.00 4.87 -1.65
C ARG A 212 -12.64 5.33 -1.14
N VAL A 213 -11.82 5.88 -2.02
CA VAL A 213 -10.41 6.15 -1.73
C VAL A 213 -10.00 7.50 -2.26
N GLY A 214 -9.43 8.32 -1.39
CA GLY A 214 -8.69 9.50 -1.77
C GLY A 214 -7.19 9.23 -1.66
N VAL A 215 -6.41 9.59 -2.68
CA VAL A 215 -4.96 9.41 -2.72
C VAL A 215 -4.26 10.74 -2.72
N GLY A 216 -3.32 10.93 -1.79
CA GLY A 216 -2.46 12.11 -1.75
C GLY A 216 -1.33 12.04 -2.77
N ALA A 217 -0.85 13.21 -3.19
CA ALA A 217 0.19 13.37 -4.21
C ALA A 217 1.51 13.91 -3.64
N ALA A 218 1.45 14.62 -2.49
CA ALA A 218 2.62 15.26 -1.89
C ALA A 218 3.68 14.26 -1.41
N GLU A 219 4.94 14.67 -1.42
CA GLU A 219 6.07 13.87 -0.93
C GLU A 219 6.05 13.73 0.60
N SER A 220 5.66 14.79 1.31
CA SER A 220 5.49 14.74 2.77
C SER A 220 4.26 13.90 3.15
N PRO A 221 4.39 12.88 4.00
CA PRO A 221 3.25 12.07 4.44
C PRO A 221 2.14 12.89 5.10
N ALA A 222 2.47 13.94 5.87
CA ALA A 222 1.50 14.81 6.50
C ALA A 222 0.67 15.59 5.46
N GLU A 223 1.31 16.13 4.46
CA GLU A 223 0.66 16.83 3.38
C GLU A 223 -0.14 15.88 2.48
N SER A 224 0.45 14.74 2.13
CA SER A 224 -0.21 13.67 1.39
C SER A 224 -1.48 13.17 2.10
N TRP A 225 -1.47 13.09 3.44
CA TRP A 225 -2.67 12.76 4.22
C TRP A 225 -3.77 13.81 4.10
N ARG A 226 -3.43 15.09 4.25
CA ARG A 226 -4.39 16.19 4.08
C ARG A 226 -5.02 16.17 2.69
N GLU A 227 -4.20 15.92 1.66
CA GLU A 227 -4.65 15.78 0.28
C GLU A 227 -5.53 14.56 0.07
N ALA A 228 -5.14 13.40 0.63
CA ALA A 228 -5.91 12.17 0.55
C ALA A 228 -7.30 12.33 1.17
N ARG A 229 -7.38 12.95 2.35
CA ARG A 229 -8.68 13.28 2.99
C ARG A 229 -9.52 14.20 2.15
N THR A 230 -8.91 15.19 1.53
CA THR A 230 -9.61 16.09 0.61
C THR A 230 -10.13 15.32 -0.58
N ALA A 231 -9.29 14.54 -1.25
CA ALA A 231 -9.66 13.74 -2.41
C ALA A 231 -10.80 12.73 -2.11
N LEU A 232 -10.78 12.14 -0.91
CA LEU A 232 -11.85 11.21 -0.47
C LEU A 232 -13.23 11.86 -0.48
N ARG A 233 -13.35 13.16 -0.19
CA ARG A 233 -14.63 13.90 -0.23
C ARG A 233 -15.20 14.05 -1.64
N PHE A 234 -14.36 13.91 -2.68
CA PHE A 234 -14.77 13.98 -4.08
C PHE A 234 -15.10 12.61 -4.68
N THR A 235 -14.97 11.53 -3.92
CA THR A 235 -15.30 10.19 -4.42
C THR A 235 -16.80 10.04 -4.63
N THR A 236 -17.17 9.31 -5.67
CA THR A 236 -18.55 8.97 -6.00
C THR A 236 -18.67 7.48 -6.31
N ALA A 237 -19.90 6.96 -6.44
CA ALA A 237 -20.11 5.58 -6.88
C ALA A 237 -19.49 5.29 -8.27
N ARG A 238 -19.41 6.30 -9.14
CA ARG A 238 -18.82 6.19 -10.48
C ARG A 238 -17.32 6.39 -10.50
N GLN A 239 -16.80 7.18 -9.57
CA GLN A 239 -15.38 7.46 -9.41
C GLN A 239 -15.00 7.18 -7.95
N PRO A 240 -14.87 5.90 -7.58
CA PRO A 240 -14.61 5.51 -6.20
C PRO A 240 -13.17 5.84 -5.76
N VAL A 241 -12.25 6.01 -6.69
CA VAL A 241 -10.86 6.40 -6.41
C VAL A 241 -10.58 7.75 -7.03
N VAL A 242 -10.12 8.68 -6.20
CA VAL A 242 -9.77 10.06 -6.62
C VAL A 242 -8.34 10.36 -6.16
N GLU A 243 -7.48 10.71 -7.11
CA GLU A 243 -6.15 11.25 -6.83
C GLU A 243 -6.24 12.77 -6.66
N TYR A 244 -5.63 13.31 -5.62
CA TYR A 244 -5.66 14.75 -5.34
C TYR A 244 -5.10 15.58 -6.49
N ALA A 245 -4.02 15.11 -7.13
CA ALA A 245 -3.44 15.78 -8.29
C ALA A 245 -4.43 15.95 -9.46
N GLY A 246 -5.37 14.99 -9.61
CA GLY A 246 -6.40 15.04 -10.65
C GLY A 246 -7.52 16.04 -10.37
N LEU A 247 -7.67 16.53 -9.14
CA LEU A 247 -8.68 17.53 -8.79
C LEU A 247 -8.35 18.91 -9.35
N GLY A 248 -7.07 19.27 -9.42
CA GLY A 248 -6.68 20.62 -9.83
C GLY A 248 -7.42 21.71 -9.03
N ALA A 249 -7.99 22.68 -9.73
CA ALA A 249 -8.74 23.78 -9.10
C ALA A 249 -10.02 23.32 -8.37
N LEU A 250 -10.57 22.14 -8.64
CA LEU A 250 -11.73 21.63 -7.91
C LEU A 250 -11.41 21.42 -6.42
N ALA A 251 -10.15 21.12 -6.07
CA ALA A 251 -9.76 20.98 -4.68
C ALA A 251 -10.02 22.25 -3.83
N LEU A 252 -10.07 23.42 -4.44
CA LEU A 252 -10.41 24.69 -3.76
C LEU A 252 -11.82 24.67 -3.18
N LEU A 253 -12.77 23.94 -3.77
CA LEU A 253 -14.12 23.83 -3.24
C LEU A 253 -14.15 23.20 -1.84
N ALA A 254 -13.23 22.30 -1.53
CA ALA A 254 -13.13 21.70 -0.21
C ALA A 254 -12.64 22.69 0.88
N GLN A 255 -12.11 23.85 0.48
CA GLN A 255 -11.65 24.91 1.38
C GLN A 255 -12.73 25.95 1.64
N VAL A 256 -13.83 25.95 0.85
CA VAL A 256 -14.96 26.84 1.03
C VAL A 256 -15.69 26.43 2.32
N PRO A 257 -15.99 27.37 3.24
CA PRO A 257 -16.78 27.09 4.42
C PRO A 257 -18.14 26.46 4.06
N GLU A 258 -18.55 25.45 4.82
CA GLU A 258 -19.81 24.74 4.54
C GLU A 258 -21.03 25.65 4.53
N GLU A 259 -21.02 26.69 5.38
CA GLU A 259 -22.06 27.70 5.42
C GLU A 259 -22.20 28.42 4.06
N CYS A 260 -21.07 28.81 3.47
CA CYS A 260 -21.07 29.45 2.15
C CYS A 260 -21.58 28.52 1.04
N LEU A 261 -21.30 27.20 1.17
CA LEU A 261 -21.85 26.22 0.23
C LEU A 261 -23.34 26.04 0.42
N ARG A 262 -23.83 25.96 1.66
CA ARG A 262 -25.27 25.79 1.98
C ARG A 262 -26.12 26.98 1.57
N ASP A 263 -25.57 28.18 1.69
CA ASP A 263 -26.27 29.44 1.35
C ASP A 263 -26.30 29.70 -0.17
N ASN A 264 -25.55 28.94 -0.95
CA ASN A 264 -25.51 29.11 -2.39
C ASN A 264 -26.82 28.60 -3.04
N ALA A 265 -27.46 29.44 -3.86
CA ALA A 265 -28.73 29.13 -4.47
C ALA A 265 -28.71 27.90 -5.40
N ASP A 266 -27.63 27.74 -6.19
CA ASP A 266 -27.49 26.60 -7.10
C ASP A 266 -27.30 25.30 -6.30
N VAL A 267 -26.50 25.33 -5.23
CA VAL A 267 -26.28 24.16 -4.33
C VAL A 267 -27.58 23.77 -3.65
N THR A 268 -28.33 24.75 -3.13
CA THR A 268 -29.64 24.51 -2.50
C THR A 268 -30.63 23.91 -3.48
N ALA A 269 -30.64 24.37 -4.72
CA ALA A 269 -31.51 23.84 -5.77
C ALA A 269 -31.16 22.39 -6.11
N VAL A 270 -29.86 22.08 -6.25
CA VAL A 270 -29.36 20.71 -6.48
C VAL A 270 -29.71 19.78 -5.32
N ALA A 271 -29.55 20.22 -4.07
CA ALA A 271 -29.84 19.40 -2.88
C ALA A 271 -31.34 19.00 -2.77
N ARG A 272 -32.22 19.71 -3.45
CA ARG A 272 -33.69 19.45 -3.46
C ARG A 272 -34.15 18.61 -4.64
N MET A 273 -33.24 18.25 -5.56
CA MET A 273 -33.59 17.47 -6.74
C MET A 273 -33.93 16.03 -6.40
N ALA A 274 -34.78 15.43 -7.21
CA ALA A 274 -35.03 13.99 -7.14
C ALA A 274 -33.77 13.18 -7.51
N ALA A 275 -33.61 12.01 -6.93
CA ALA A 275 -32.45 11.15 -7.15
C ALA A 275 -32.19 10.86 -8.66
N GLU A 276 -33.25 10.67 -9.42
CA GLU A 276 -33.14 10.42 -10.88
C GLU A 276 -32.60 11.63 -11.65
N ASP A 277 -32.95 12.86 -11.22
CA ASP A 277 -32.46 14.09 -11.83
C ASP A 277 -31.00 14.33 -11.45
N LEU A 278 -30.61 14.06 -10.20
CA LEU A 278 -29.22 14.10 -9.76
C LEU A 278 -28.33 13.15 -10.55
N VAL A 279 -28.79 11.91 -10.76
CA VAL A 279 -28.06 10.92 -11.59
C VAL A 279 -27.96 11.41 -13.04
N THR A 280 -29.03 11.98 -13.60
CA THR A 280 -29.05 12.51 -14.96
C THR A 280 -28.08 13.69 -15.12
N LEU A 281 -28.11 14.62 -14.18
CA LEU A 281 -27.20 15.77 -14.12
C LEU A 281 -25.73 15.34 -14.00
N ASP A 282 -25.47 14.38 -13.12
CA ASP A 282 -24.11 13.83 -12.92
C ASP A 282 -23.54 13.23 -14.19
N VAL A 283 -24.31 12.39 -14.86
CA VAL A 283 -23.87 11.76 -16.11
C VAL A 283 -23.68 12.78 -17.21
N TYR A 284 -24.55 13.77 -17.29
CA TYR A 284 -24.43 14.84 -18.27
C TYR A 284 -23.18 15.70 -18.01
N CYS A 285 -22.95 16.09 -16.76
CA CYS A 285 -21.73 16.83 -16.38
C CYS A 285 -20.44 16.04 -16.67
N ALA A 286 -20.49 14.71 -16.52
CA ALA A 286 -19.32 13.85 -16.79
C ALA A 286 -19.07 13.66 -18.29
N THR A 287 -20.13 13.57 -19.12
CA THR A 287 -20.01 13.25 -20.54
C THR A 287 -19.99 14.48 -21.45
N GLY A 288 -20.52 15.61 -20.99
CA GLY A 288 -20.68 16.84 -21.76
C GLY A 288 -21.63 16.70 -22.98
N SER A 289 -22.40 15.61 -23.06
CA SER A 289 -23.24 15.30 -24.22
C SER A 289 -24.52 14.59 -23.83
N GLN A 290 -25.66 15.12 -24.25
CA GLN A 290 -26.97 14.50 -24.03
C GLN A 290 -27.06 13.09 -24.62
N ARG A 291 -26.49 12.89 -25.81
CA ARG A 291 -26.48 11.57 -26.46
C ARG A 291 -25.68 10.54 -25.67
N ARG A 292 -24.45 10.91 -25.25
CA ARG A 292 -23.63 10.02 -24.41
C ARG A 292 -24.25 9.78 -23.03
N ALA A 293 -24.90 10.81 -22.46
CA ALA A 293 -25.63 10.64 -21.22
C ALA A 293 -26.78 9.64 -21.36
N ALA A 294 -27.53 9.68 -22.46
CA ALA A 294 -28.60 8.74 -22.75
C ALA A 294 -28.08 7.30 -22.91
N GLU A 295 -26.95 7.11 -23.59
CA GLU A 295 -26.29 5.82 -23.74
C GLU A 295 -25.86 5.24 -22.36
N VAL A 296 -25.22 6.05 -21.51
CA VAL A 296 -24.77 5.64 -20.19
C VAL A 296 -25.93 5.32 -19.23
N LEU A 297 -27.03 6.08 -19.34
CA LEU A 297 -28.22 5.89 -18.51
C LEU A 297 -29.16 4.79 -19.05
N HIS A 298 -28.88 4.24 -20.22
CA HIS A 298 -29.76 3.31 -20.93
C HIS A 298 -31.19 3.88 -21.13
N LEU A 299 -31.28 5.20 -21.39
CA LEU A 299 -32.53 5.91 -21.62
C LEU A 299 -32.62 6.40 -23.06
N HIS A 300 -33.87 6.65 -23.50
CA HIS A 300 -34.07 7.30 -24.78
C HIS A 300 -33.60 8.75 -24.73
N HIS A 301 -32.97 9.24 -25.80
CA HIS A 301 -32.43 10.59 -25.90
C HIS A 301 -33.48 11.70 -25.51
N SER A 302 -34.72 11.56 -25.97
CA SER A 302 -35.77 12.52 -25.65
C SER A 302 -36.11 12.59 -24.16
N SER A 303 -35.99 11.47 -23.43
CA SER A 303 -36.22 11.43 -21.99
C SER A 303 -35.13 12.20 -21.24
N VAL A 304 -33.88 12.00 -21.64
CA VAL A 304 -32.73 12.72 -21.08
C VAL A 304 -32.83 14.22 -21.39
N SER A 305 -33.15 14.57 -22.65
CA SER A 305 -33.32 15.97 -23.05
C SER A 305 -34.38 16.68 -22.21
N ARG A 306 -35.53 16.04 -22.01
CA ARG A 306 -36.65 16.61 -21.19
C ARG A 306 -36.22 16.77 -19.72
N ARG A 307 -35.51 15.81 -19.14
CA ARG A 307 -35.03 15.92 -17.77
C ARG A 307 -34.01 17.06 -17.63
N LEU A 308 -33.05 17.18 -18.54
CA LEU A 308 -32.07 18.26 -18.52
C LEU A 308 -32.73 19.64 -18.71
N GLU A 309 -33.77 19.76 -19.55
CA GLU A 309 -34.54 20.99 -19.67
C GLU A 309 -35.23 21.36 -18.34
N GLN A 310 -35.83 20.37 -17.66
CA GLN A 310 -36.45 20.58 -16.36
C GLN A 310 -35.43 20.98 -15.27
N ILE A 311 -34.26 20.31 -15.24
CA ILE A 311 -33.14 20.64 -14.35
C ILE A 311 -32.66 22.06 -14.62
N GLY A 312 -32.50 22.45 -15.90
CA GLY A 312 -32.10 23.80 -16.28
C GLY A 312 -33.13 24.86 -15.78
N LYS A 313 -34.42 24.59 -15.92
CA LYS A 313 -35.48 25.47 -15.36
C LYS A 313 -35.39 25.59 -13.85
N THR A 314 -35.13 24.48 -13.14
CA THR A 314 -35.02 24.48 -11.66
C THR A 314 -33.81 25.30 -11.21
N LEU A 315 -32.69 25.23 -11.95
CA LEU A 315 -31.46 25.97 -11.66
C LEU A 315 -31.47 27.41 -12.24
N GLY A 316 -32.44 27.74 -13.09
CA GLY A 316 -32.44 29.02 -13.79
C GLY A 316 -31.28 29.22 -14.74
N ILE A 317 -30.78 28.13 -15.38
CA ILE A 317 -29.63 28.14 -16.29
C ILE A 317 -29.90 27.31 -17.56
N ASP A 318 -29.20 27.65 -18.62
CA ASP A 318 -29.16 26.79 -19.80
C ASP A 318 -27.97 25.82 -19.71
N LEU A 319 -28.27 24.53 -19.54
CA LEU A 319 -27.23 23.47 -19.42
C LEU A 319 -26.49 23.20 -20.73
N THR A 320 -26.96 23.71 -21.87
CA THR A 320 -26.26 23.63 -23.15
C THR A 320 -25.17 24.68 -23.31
N GLU A 321 -25.26 25.74 -22.54
CA GLU A 321 -24.27 26.81 -22.47
C GLU A 321 -23.08 26.38 -21.60
N PRO A 322 -21.82 26.67 -22.00
CA PRO A 322 -20.63 26.32 -21.21
C PRO A 322 -20.66 26.85 -19.78
N THR A 323 -21.13 28.07 -19.58
CA THR A 323 -21.26 28.69 -18.26
C THR A 323 -22.32 27.98 -17.41
N GLY A 324 -23.47 27.63 -18.00
CA GLY A 324 -24.54 26.89 -17.33
C GLY A 324 -24.09 25.51 -16.90
N LEU A 325 -23.42 24.77 -17.79
CA LEU A 325 -22.84 23.45 -17.46
C LEU A 325 -21.78 23.54 -16.34
N THR A 326 -20.94 24.56 -16.38
CA THR A 326 -19.93 24.79 -15.32
C THR A 326 -20.58 25.06 -13.97
N ARG A 327 -21.60 25.95 -13.92
CA ARG A 327 -22.36 26.25 -12.69
C ARG A 327 -23.00 24.99 -12.13
N ALA A 328 -23.68 24.20 -12.97
CA ALA A 328 -24.34 22.97 -12.55
C ALA A 328 -23.33 21.95 -12.01
N ARG A 329 -22.18 21.78 -12.66
CA ARG A 329 -21.11 20.88 -12.20
C ARG A 329 -20.53 21.31 -10.86
N LEU A 330 -20.28 22.61 -10.67
CA LEU A 330 -19.78 23.15 -9.40
C LEU A 330 -20.81 22.97 -8.29
N ALA A 331 -22.10 23.28 -8.55
CA ALA A 331 -23.18 23.11 -7.59
C ALA A 331 -23.35 21.66 -7.16
N LEU A 332 -23.32 20.71 -8.11
CA LEU A 332 -23.39 19.27 -7.84
C LEU A 332 -22.19 18.80 -7.00
N THR A 333 -20.99 19.28 -7.31
CA THR A 333 -19.79 18.93 -6.55
C THR A 333 -19.86 19.51 -5.14
N ALA A 334 -20.25 20.77 -5.00
CA ALA A 334 -20.42 21.44 -3.70
C ALA A 334 -21.50 20.76 -2.83
N CYS A 335 -22.64 20.36 -3.43
CA CYS A 335 -23.68 19.62 -2.74
C CYS A 335 -23.14 18.31 -2.15
N ARG A 336 -22.35 17.54 -2.91
CA ARG A 336 -21.71 16.31 -2.45
C ARG A 336 -20.70 16.53 -1.32
N LEU A 337 -20.00 17.67 -1.32
CA LEU A 337 -19.10 18.01 -0.23
C LEU A 337 -19.81 18.32 1.09
N LEU A 338 -21.10 18.70 1.02
CA LEU A 338 -21.96 18.95 2.17
C LEU A 338 -22.64 17.69 2.72
N GLU A 339 -22.76 16.66 1.88
CA GLU A 339 -23.31 15.38 2.35
C GLU A 339 -22.36 14.85 3.45
N PRO A 340 -22.95 14.51 4.65
CA PRO A 340 -22.14 13.79 5.62
C PRO A 340 -21.57 12.60 4.87
N ALA A 341 -20.30 12.37 5.06
CA ALA A 341 -19.57 11.32 4.36
C ALA A 341 -20.26 9.97 4.66
N GLY A 342 -21.31 9.71 3.90
CA GLY A 342 -22.25 8.62 4.09
C GLY A 342 -21.54 7.29 4.04
N ASP A 343 -22.02 6.37 4.85
CA ASP A 343 -21.68 4.96 4.77
C ASP A 343 -21.84 4.53 3.30
N VAL A 344 -20.89 3.75 2.85
CA VAL A 344 -20.90 3.16 1.50
C VAL A 344 -22.15 2.30 1.41
N GLU A 345 -23.26 2.82 0.80
CA GLU A 345 -24.45 2.03 0.48
C GLU A 345 -24.16 0.94 -0.55
#